data_36afbf881412688609a0d6ef1c93fef0
#
_entry.id   36afbf881412688609a0d6ef1c93fef0
#
_cell.length_a   1.000
_cell.length_b   1.000
_cell.length_c   1.000
_cell.angle_alpha   90.00
_cell.angle_beta   90.00
_cell.angle_gamma   90.00
#
_symmetry.space_group_name_H-M   'P 1'
#
loop_
_entity.id
_entity.type
_entity.pdbx_description
1 polymer ?
#
loop_
_entity_poly.entity_id
_entity_poly.type
_entity_poly.pdbx_seq_one_letter_code
_entity_poly.pdbx_strand_id
1 'polypeptide(L)'
;PITMEKLIALGSITQECAEFLEKLVKARYSMVIGGGTGSGKTTFLAAMSEYIPRDERLITIEDNAELRIRGIDNLVRLEAKMANMEGAVSVTIRDLIKSALRMRPDRIIVGEVRGGEAMDMLQALNTGHEGSLSTAHANSARDMLSRLETMVLMGVDLPLEAIRRQIASGVDILVHLGLSLIHISEPTRP
;
A
#
# COMPACT_ATOMS: atom_id res chain seq x y z
N PRO A 1 -0.19 -8.40 -16.73
CA PRO A 1 -0.61 -7.63 -15.54
C PRO A 1 -2.05 -7.18 -15.71
N ILE A 2 -2.76 -7.10 -14.58
CA ILE A 2 -4.14 -6.62 -14.53
C ILE A 2 -4.07 -5.08 -14.45
N THR A 3 -4.74 -4.42 -15.40
CA THR A 3 -4.86 -2.96 -15.44
C THR A 3 -6.16 -2.52 -14.76
N MET A 4 -6.31 -1.23 -14.49
CA MET A 4 -7.57 -0.69 -13.96
C MET A 4 -8.74 -0.92 -14.93
N GLU A 5 -8.52 -0.76 -16.23
CA GLU A 5 -9.51 -1.08 -17.27
C GLU A 5 -9.98 -2.55 -17.20
N LYS A 6 -9.04 -3.46 -16.94
CA LYS A 6 -9.35 -4.88 -16.79
C LYS A 6 -10.17 -5.15 -15.53
N LEU A 7 -9.89 -4.46 -14.41
CA LEU A 7 -10.67 -4.56 -13.18
C LEU A 7 -12.10 -4.06 -13.38
N ILE A 8 -12.28 -2.97 -14.13
CA ILE A 8 -13.61 -2.44 -14.51
C ILE A 8 -14.35 -3.47 -15.38
N ALA A 9 -13.69 -3.99 -16.42
CA ALA A 9 -14.29 -4.97 -17.34
C ALA A 9 -14.69 -6.28 -16.63
N LEU A 10 -13.99 -6.66 -15.56
CA LEU A 10 -14.32 -7.81 -14.72
C LEU A 10 -15.41 -7.51 -13.67
N GLY A 11 -15.87 -6.26 -13.56
CA GLY A 11 -16.84 -5.85 -12.55
C GLY A 11 -16.28 -5.81 -11.12
N SER A 12 -14.95 -5.86 -10.97
CA SER A 12 -14.28 -5.77 -9.65
C SER A 12 -14.35 -4.37 -9.05
N ILE A 13 -14.47 -3.36 -9.90
CA ILE A 13 -14.63 -1.96 -9.54
C ILE A 13 -15.53 -1.27 -10.57
N THR A 14 -16.34 -0.30 -10.14
CA THR A 14 -17.14 0.50 -11.08
C THR A 14 -16.29 1.56 -11.78
N GLN A 15 -16.72 1.99 -12.96
CA GLN A 15 -16.07 3.08 -13.69
C GLN A 15 -16.00 4.36 -12.85
N GLU A 16 -17.11 4.73 -12.18
CA GLU A 16 -17.18 5.91 -11.33
C GLU A 16 -16.17 5.86 -10.17
N CYS A 17 -16.04 4.69 -9.51
CA CYS A 17 -15.08 4.51 -8.44
C CYS A 17 -13.64 4.61 -8.94
N ALA A 18 -13.34 4.02 -10.11
CA ALA A 18 -12.02 4.11 -10.72
C ALA A 18 -11.64 5.56 -11.07
N GLU A 19 -12.57 6.34 -11.65
CA GLU A 19 -12.36 7.76 -11.95
C GLU A 19 -12.17 8.61 -10.69
N PHE A 20 -12.88 8.27 -9.61
CA PHE A 20 -12.70 8.93 -8.32
C PHE A 20 -11.28 8.65 -7.76
N LEU A 21 -10.85 7.39 -7.78
CA LEU A 21 -9.51 7.01 -7.33
C LEU A 21 -8.41 7.65 -8.19
N GLU A 22 -8.61 7.75 -9.50
CA GLU A 22 -7.69 8.45 -10.39
C GLU A 22 -7.48 9.91 -9.96
N LYS A 23 -8.57 10.62 -9.67
CA LYS A 23 -8.49 12.01 -9.19
C LYS A 23 -7.74 12.11 -7.86
N LEU A 24 -7.97 11.18 -6.93
CA LEU A 24 -7.28 11.14 -5.65
C LEU A 24 -5.78 10.88 -5.82
N VAL A 25 -5.39 9.94 -6.69
CA VAL A 25 -3.97 9.66 -6.97
C VAL A 25 -3.31 10.89 -7.58
N LYS A 26 -3.94 11.51 -8.59
CA LYS A 26 -3.40 12.71 -9.23
C LYS A 26 -3.31 13.90 -8.27
N ALA A 27 -4.26 14.04 -7.36
CA ALA A 27 -4.28 15.06 -6.32
C ALA A 27 -3.33 14.77 -5.13
N ARG A 28 -2.53 13.68 -5.21
CA ARG A 28 -1.53 13.30 -4.20
C ARG A 28 -2.10 12.95 -2.83
N TYR A 29 -3.28 12.31 -2.80
CA TYR A 29 -3.78 11.73 -1.56
C TYR A 29 -3.01 10.46 -1.20
N SER A 30 -2.53 10.39 0.04
CA SER A 30 -1.84 9.21 0.58
C SER A 30 -2.86 8.14 0.97
N MET A 31 -2.65 6.91 0.49
CA MET A 31 -3.64 5.84 0.66
C MET A 31 -3.04 4.56 1.21
N VAL A 32 -3.83 3.90 2.06
CA VAL A 32 -3.53 2.52 2.49
C VAL A 32 -4.65 1.60 2.00
N ILE A 33 -4.26 0.55 1.28
CA ILE A 33 -5.14 -0.45 0.70
C ILE A 33 -5.13 -1.68 1.60
N GLY A 34 -6.25 -1.99 2.22
CA GLY A 34 -6.44 -3.14 3.08
C GLY A 34 -7.21 -4.27 2.43
N GLY A 35 -7.08 -5.45 2.98
CA GLY A 35 -7.82 -6.63 2.54
C GLY A 35 -7.19 -7.91 3.07
N GLY A 36 -7.92 -9.01 2.98
CA GLY A 36 -7.44 -10.34 3.35
C GLY A 36 -6.33 -10.87 2.43
N THR A 37 -5.76 -12.01 2.78
CA THR A 37 -4.85 -12.74 1.90
C THR A 37 -5.58 -13.12 0.63
N GLY A 38 -4.94 -12.91 -0.52
CA GLY A 38 -5.54 -13.23 -1.82
C GLY A 38 -6.64 -12.27 -2.29
N SER A 39 -6.94 -11.17 -1.57
CA SER A 39 -7.94 -10.17 -1.98
C SER A 39 -7.51 -9.31 -3.18
N GLY A 40 -6.29 -9.47 -3.66
CA GLY A 40 -5.78 -8.72 -4.80
C GLY A 40 -5.17 -7.36 -4.48
N LYS A 41 -4.76 -7.09 -3.21
CA LYS A 41 -4.17 -5.82 -2.79
C LYS A 41 -3.00 -5.39 -3.69
N THR A 42 -2.03 -6.26 -3.90
CA THR A 42 -0.84 -6.00 -4.73
C THR A 42 -1.23 -5.69 -6.19
N THR A 43 -2.19 -6.44 -6.72
CA THR A 43 -2.72 -6.23 -8.06
C THR A 43 -3.43 -4.89 -8.18
N PHE A 44 -4.26 -4.55 -7.20
CA PHE A 44 -4.99 -3.30 -7.15
C PHE A 44 -4.05 -2.11 -6.97
N LEU A 45 -3.04 -2.23 -6.09
CA LEU A 45 -1.99 -1.23 -5.91
C LEU A 45 -1.23 -0.97 -7.21
N ALA A 46 -0.88 -2.04 -7.95
CA ALA A 46 -0.23 -1.91 -9.25
C ALA A 46 -1.13 -1.19 -10.29
N ALA A 47 -2.43 -1.51 -10.33
CA ALA A 47 -3.39 -0.83 -11.19
C ALA A 47 -3.57 0.65 -10.80
N MET A 48 -3.64 0.96 -9.51
CA MET A 48 -3.70 2.34 -9.01
C MET A 48 -2.46 3.17 -9.39
N SER A 49 -1.29 2.52 -9.44
CA SER A 49 -0.04 3.19 -9.80
C SER A 49 0.00 3.71 -11.24
N GLU A 50 -0.86 3.17 -12.14
CA GLU A 50 -0.98 3.65 -13.52
C GLU A 50 -1.51 5.09 -13.59
N TYR A 51 -2.16 5.58 -12.54
CA TYR A 51 -2.65 6.96 -12.44
C TYR A 51 -1.58 7.96 -11.97
N ILE A 52 -0.42 7.49 -11.52
CA ILE A 52 0.69 8.35 -11.11
C ILE A 52 1.28 9.03 -12.36
N PRO A 53 1.52 10.37 -12.34
CA PRO A 53 2.17 11.06 -13.44
C PRO A 53 3.52 10.43 -13.82
N ARG A 54 3.79 10.28 -15.12
CA ARG A 54 4.97 9.57 -15.64
C ARG A 54 6.29 10.21 -15.30
N ASP A 55 6.30 11.51 -15.12
CA ASP A 55 7.46 12.34 -14.82
C ASP A 55 7.84 12.33 -13.33
N GLU A 56 6.98 11.77 -12.47
CA GLU A 56 7.29 11.63 -11.05
C GLU A 56 8.36 10.55 -10.80
N ARG A 57 9.24 10.81 -9.83
CA ARG A 57 10.19 9.82 -9.34
C ARG A 57 9.51 8.92 -8.31
N LEU A 58 9.34 7.66 -8.66
CA LEU A 58 8.68 6.66 -7.85
C LEU A 58 9.70 5.66 -7.29
N ILE A 59 9.63 5.40 -5.99
CA ILE A 59 10.40 4.34 -5.35
C ILE A 59 9.43 3.29 -4.80
N THR A 60 9.62 2.02 -5.19
CA THR A 60 8.87 0.90 -4.60
C THR A 60 9.75 0.15 -3.63
N ILE A 61 9.15 -0.31 -2.53
CA ILE A 61 9.81 -1.05 -1.46
C ILE A 61 8.97 -2.29 -1.16
N GLU A 62 9.54 -3.48 -1.33
CA GLU A 62 8.84 -4.75 -1.20
C GLU A 62 9.71 -5.79 -0.50
N ASP A 63 9.08 -6.78 0.16
CA ASP A 63 9.77 -7.99 0.63
C ASP A 63 10.18 -8.88 -0.54
N ASN A 64 9.28 -9.04 -1.51
CA ASN A 64 9.52 -9.73 -2.77
C ASN A 64 8.96 -8.86 -3.90
N ALA A 65 9.67 -8.75 -5.01
CA ALA A 65 9.32 -7.88 -6.13
C ALA A 65 8.10 -8.40 -6.90
N GLU A 66 6.90 -8.18 -6.38
CA GLU A 66 5.61 -8.58 -6.98
C GLU A 66 4.95 -7.46 -7.79
N LEU A 67 5.18 -6.20 -7.42
CA LEU A 67 4.57 -5.05 -8.06
C LEU A 67 5.03 -4.87 -9.51
N ARG A 68 4.09 -4.94 -10.44
CA ARG A 68 4.33 -4.77 -11.89
C ARG A 68 3.95 -3.38 -12.35
N ILE A 69 4.63 -2.36 -11.83
CA ILE A 69 4.40 -0.95 -12.18
C ILE A 69 4.93 -0.66 -13.59
N ARG A 70 4.14 0.08 -14.36
CA ARG A 70 4.44 0.48 -15.74
C ARG A 70 4.18 1.97 -15.95
N GLY A 71 4.77 2.53 -17.00
CA GLY A 71 4.49 3.90 -17.42
C GLY A 71 5.15 4.99 -16.58
N ILE A 72 6.03 4.66 -15.65
CA ILE A 72 6.81 5.61 -14.85
C ILE A 72 8.25 5.63 -15.38
N ASP A 73 8.69 6.79 -15.82
CA ASP A 73 10.01 6.94 -16.46
C ASP A 73 11.16 6.86 -15.44
N ASN A 74 10.94 7.34 -14.23
CA ASN A 74 11.92 7.33 -13.14
C ASN A 74 11.47 6.41 -11.98
N LEU A 75 11.55 5.10 -12.20
CA LEU A 75 11.16 4.06 -11.25
C LEU A 75 12.38 3.38 -10.65
N VAL A 76 12.48 3.41 -9.31
CA VAL A 76 13.48 2.66 -8.53
C VAL A 76 12.76 1.58 -7.73
N ARG A 77 13.25 0.34 -7.82
CA ARG A 77 12.73 -0.79 -7.06
C ARG A 77 13.73 -1.21 -6.00
N LEU A 78 13.28 -1.25 -4.76
CA LEU A 78 14.05 -1.70 -3.61
C LEU A 78 13.39 -2.96 -3.04
N GLU A 79 14.18 -3.99 -2.81
CA GLU A 79 13.73 -5.27 -2.28
C GLU A 79 14.47 -5.57 -0.98
N ALA A 80 13.71 -5.99 0.05
CA ALA A 80 14.27 -6.38 1.32
C ALA A 80 15.09 -7.67 1.16
N LYS A 81 16.11 -7.83 2.00
CA LYS A 81 16.96 -9.00 1.99
C LYS A 81 16.99 -9.63 3.38
N MET A 82 16.52 -10.86 3.47
CA MET A 82 16.66 -11.66 4.68
C MET A 82 18.12 -12.07 4.89
N ALA A 83 18.56 -12.14 6.14
CA ALA A 83 19.83 -12.74 6.46
C ALA A 83 19.81 -14.23 6.05
N ASN A 84 20.77 -14.65 5.24
CA ASN A 84 20.97 -16.07 4.95
C ASN A 84 22.00 -16.67 5.91
N MET A 85 22.07 -18.01 5.94
CA MET A 85 22.95 -18.77 6.86
C MET A 85 24.46 -18.48 6.70
N GLU A 86 24.87 -17.76 5.68
CA GLU A 86 26.26 -17.41 5.37
C GLU A 86 26.70 -16.04 5.94
N GLY A 87 25.92 -15.45 6.86
CA GLY A 87 26.29 -14.22 7.55
C GLY A 87 26.05 -12.92 6.75
N ALA A 88 25.23 -12.96 5.71
CA ALA A 88 24.84 -11.76 4.99
C ALA A 88 23.99 -10.85 5.89
N VAL A 89 24.26 -9.55 5.84
CA VAL A 89 23.49 -8.54 6.56
C VAL A 89 22.07 -8.49 6.01
N SER A 90 21.06 -8.55 6.90
CA SER A 90 19.67 -8.32 6.51
C SER A 90 19.44 -6.85 6.17
N VAL A 91 18.61 -6.59 5.17
CA VAL A 91 18.12 -5.26 4.82
C VAL A 91 16.60 -5.28 4.94
N THR A 92 16.07 -4.60 5.91
CA THR A 92 14.65 -4.59 6.22
C THR A 92 13.88 -3.56 5.40
N ILE A 93 12.55 -3.70 5.31
CA ILE A 93 11.67 -2.65 4.75
C ILE A 93 11.92 -1.29 5.43
N ARG A 94 12.13 -1.29 6.74
CA ARG A 94 12.46 -0.09 7.52
C ARG A 94 13.74 0.59 7.03
N ASP A 95 14.80 -0.17 6.78
CA ASP A 95 16.08 0.35 6.27
C ASP A 95 15.90 0.94 4.88
N LEU A 96 15.09 0.28 4.05
CA LEU A 96 14.79 0.73 2.70
C LEU A 96 13.97 2.03 2.68
N ILE A 97 12.96 2.17 3.57
CA ILE A 97 12.21 3.41 3.70
C ILE A 97 13.16 4.57 4.05
N LYS A 98 14.03 4.40 5.06
CA LYS A 98 15.01 5.41 5.45
C LYS A 98 15.97 5.79 4.33
N SER A 99 16.38 4.81 3.54
CA SER A 99 17.24 5.02 2.38
C SER A 99 16.50 5.76 1.27
N ALA A 100 15.25 5.35 0.98
CA ALA A 100 14.41 5.95 -0.04
C ALA A 100 14.17 7.44 0.19
N LEU A 101 13.94 7.86 1.44
CA LEU A 101 13.76 9.27 1.81
C LEU A 101 14.96 10.17 1.40
N ARG A 102 16.16 9.60 1.32
CA ARG A 102 17.38 10.32 0.88
C ARG A 102 17.56 10.32 -0.63
N MET A 103 16.76 9.57 -1.36
CA MET A 103 16.83 9.45 -2.82
C MET A 103 15.94 10.45 -3.55
N ARG A 104 15.31 11.38 -2.82
CA ARG A 104 14.41 12.43 -3.34
C ARG A 104 13.26 11.84 -4.18
N PRO A 105 12.47 10.92 -3.68
CA PRO A 105 11.28 10.44 -4.37
C PRO A 105 10.18 11.48 -4.35
N ASP A 106 9.36 11.52 -5.39
CA ASP A 106 8.08 12.22 -5.37
C ASP A 106 7.05 11.41 -4.59
N ARG A 107 7.08 10.08 -4.75
CA ARG A 107 6.23 9.13 -4.02
C ARG A 107 7.00 7.87 -3.67
N ILE A 108 6.56 7.26 -2.57
CA ILE A 108 7.02 5.93 -2.15
C ILE A 108 5.83 4.97 -2.18
N ILE A 109 6.04 3.79 -2.74
CA ILE A 109 5.08 2.69 -2.64
C ILE A 109 5.71 1.61 -1.76
N VAL A 110 5.06 1.32 -0.62
CA VAL A 110 5.42 0.17 0.21
C VAL A 110 4.46 -0.97 -0.12
N GLY A 111 4.99 -2.05 -0.66
CA GLY A 111 4.19 -3.19 -1.14
C GLY A 111 3.27 -3.75 -0.08
N GLU A 112 3.76 -3.95 1.13
CA GLU A 112 2.96 -4.28 2.31
C GLU A 112 3.64 -3.80 3.60
N VAL A 113 2.84 -3.27 4.52
CA VAL A 113 3.28 -2.92 5.88
C VAL A 113 2.73 -3.96 6.85
N ARG A 114 3.62 -4.57 7.65
CA ARG A 114 3.29 -5.69 8.55
C ARG A 114 3.72 -5.48 9.98
N GLY A 115 4.59 -4.52 10.25
CA GLY A 115 5.20 -4.33 11.56
C GLY A 115 5.68 -2.90 11.82
N GLY A 116 6.74 -2.76 12.60
CA GLY A 116 7.26 -1.49 13.09
C GLY A 116 7.67 -0.47 12.03
N GLU A 117 7.89 -0.89 10.77
CA GLU A 117 8.10 -0.02 9.63
C GLU A 117 6.91 0.91 9.34
N ALA A 118 5.74 0.62 9.91
CA ALA A 118 4.56 1.49 9.81
C ALA A 118 4.86 2.91 10.29
N MET A 119 5.64 3.07 11.34
CA MET A 119 6.02 4.40 11.81
C MET A 119 6.90 5.14 10.81
N ASP A 120 7.87 4.46 10.21
CA ASP A 120 8.77 5.07 9.22
C ASP A 120 7.98 5.45 7.94
N MET A 121 6.99 4.62 7.56
CA MET A 121 6.06 4.96 6.48
C MET A 121 5.24 6.20 6.82
N LEU A 122 4.63 6.27 8.01
CA LEU A 122 3.85 7.44 8.43
C LEU A 122 4.70 8.71 8.48
N GLN A 123 5.96 8.62 8.91
CA GLN A 123 6.89 9.74 8.86
C GLN A 123 7.13 10.20 7.41
N ALA A 124 7.30 9.27 6.47
CA ALA A 124 7.44 9.61 5.06
C ALA A 124 6.21 10.36 4.53
N LEU A 125 5.00 9.87 4.84
CA LEU A 125 3.73 10.50 4.45
C LEU A 125 3.58 11.92 5.04
N ASN A 126 4.07 12.14 6.26
CA ASN A 126 3.98 13.42 6.96
C ASN A 126 5.10 14.42 6.62
N THR A 127 6.10 14.05 5.82
CA THR A 127 7.31 14.85 5.57
C THR A 127 7.59 15.11 4.09
N GLY A 128 6.55 15.37 3.29
CA GLY A 128 6.69 15.84 1.91
C GLY A 128 6.68 14.73 0.85
N HIS A 129 6.17 13.55 1.19
CA HIS A 129 5.98 12.44 0.25
C HIS A 129 4.48 12.09 0.12
N GLU A 130 3.64 13.14 0.05
CA GLU A 130 2.20 12.99 -0.12
C GLU A 130 1.89 12.24 -1.43
N GLY A 131 0.80 11.49 -1.42
CA GLY A 131 0.39 10.65 -2.55
C GLY A 131 1.10 9.32 -2.61
N SER A 132 1.83 8.94 -1.57
CA SER A 132 2.40 7.61 -1.42
C SER A 132 1.31 6.57 -1.16
N LEU A 133 1.55 5.35 -1.62
CA LEU A 133 0.59 4.25 -1.54
C LEU A 133 1.19 3.09 -0.77
N SER A 134 0.36 2.36 -0.03
CA SER A 134 0.80 1.15 0.66
C SER A 134 -0.33 0.14 0.76
N THR A 135 0.00 -1.12 1.08
CA THR A 135 -0.99 -2.10 1.48
C THR A 135 -0.77 -2.57 2.92
N ALA A 136 -1.85 -3.01 3.54
CA ALA A 136 -1.82 -3.66 4.84
C ALA A 136 -2.86 -4.78 4.89
N HIS A 137 -2.62 -5.79 5.73
CA HIS A 137 -3.60 -6.84 5.95
C HIS A 137 -4.66 -6.35 6.94
N ALA A 138 -5.93 -6.32 6.54
CA ALA A 138 -7.04 -5.91 7.39
C ALA A 138 -8.36 -6.53 6.93
N ASN A 139 -9.30 -6.73 7.86
CA ASN A 139 -10.62 -7.28 7.58
C ASN A 139 -11.68 -6.21 7.30
N SER A 140 -11.37 -4.95 7.57
CA SER A 140 -12.20 -3.78 7.27
C SER A 140 -11.36 -2.52 7.30
N ALA A 141 -11.87 -1.39 6.81
CA ALA A 141 -11.20 -0.09 6.92
C ALA A 141 -11.01 0.31 8.40
N ARG A 142 -11.97 0.01 9.27
CA ARG A 142 -11.86 0.27 10.71
C ARG A 142 -10.80 -0.61 11.37
N ASP A 143 -10.75 -1.91 11.03
CA ASP A 143 -9.71 -2.83 11.51
C ASP A 143 -8.32 -2.37 11.08
N MET A 144 -8.19 -1.80 9.90
CA MET A 144 -6.92 -1.26 9.39
C MET A 144 -6.34 -0.16 10.27
N LEU A 145 -7.17 0.74 10.82
CA LEU A 145 -6.71 1.77 11.75
C LEU A 145 -6.12 1.14 13.02
N SER A 146 -6.83 0.19 13.61
CA SER A 146 -6.34 -0.52 14.81
C SER A 146 -5.06 -1.31 14.54
N ARG A 147 -4.93 -1.90 13.34
CA ARG A 147 -3.71 -2.60 12.93
C ARG A 147 -2.54 -1.65 12.71
N LEU A 148 -2.77 -0.49 12.12
CA LEU A 148 -1.74 0.53 11.98
C LEU A 148 -1.24 1.00 13.36
N GLU A 149 -2.15 1.24 14.33
CA GLU A 149 -1.79 1.55 15.72
C GLU A 149 -0.88 0.46 16.30
N THR A 150 -1.29 -0.81 16.18
CA THR A 150 -0.52 -1.95 16.68
C THR A 150 0.85 -2.06 16.01
N MET A 151 0.92 -1.92 14.69
CA MET A 151 2.18 -2.00 13.95
C MET A 151 3.15 -0.87 14.35
N VAL A 152 2.65 0.36 14.56
CA VAL A 152 3.48 1.46 15.05
C VAL A 152 4.05 1.14 16.43
N LEU A 153 3.25 0.59 17.35
CA LEU A 153 3.70 0.18 18.69
C LEU A 153 4.74 -0.95 18.67
N MET A 154 4.78 -1.77 17.60
CA MET A 154 5.86 -2.76 17.43
C MET A 154 7.22 -2.11 17.13
N GLY A 155 7.23 -0.90 16.63
CA GLY A 155 8.46 -0.21 16.23
C GLY A 155 8.92 0.88 17.18
N VAL A 156 7.98 1.48 17.95
CA VAL A 156 8.29 2.60 18.84
C VAL A 156 7.32 2.62 20.03
N ASP A 157 7.82 3.07 21.18
CA ASP A 157 6.99 3.30 22.37
C ASP A 157 6.50 4.76 22.38
N LEU A 158 5.27 4.95 21.95
CA LEU A 158 4.60 6.25 21.88
C LEU A 158 3.20 6.16 22.49
N PRO A 159 2.70 7.25 23.11
CA PRO A 159 1.31 7.32 23.54
C PRO A 159 0.35 7.09 22.36
N LEU A 160 -0.70 6.30 22.58
CA LEU A 160 -1.66 5.93 21.53
C LEU A 160 -2.27 7.15 20.83
N GLU A 161 -2.51 8.23 21.58
CA GLU A 161 -3.02 9.48 21.01
C GLU A 161 -2.04 10.12 20.03
N ALA A 162 -0.74 10.06 20.30
CA ALA A 162 0.29 10.55 19.38
C ALA A 162 0.33 9.70 18.11
N ILE A 163 0.18 8.38 18.24
CA ILE A 163 0.11 7.45 17.09
C ILE A 163 -1.12 7.78 16.22
N ARG A 164 -2.28 7.96 16.82
CA ARG A 164 -3.52 8.33 16.12
C ARG A 164 -3.38 9.64 15.34
N ARG A 165 -2.72 10.63 15.94
CA ARG A 165 -2.43 11.90 15.25
C ARG A 165 -1.53 11.68 14.04
N GLN A 166 -0.49 10.84 14.14
CA GLN A 166 0.40 10.51 13.03
C GLN A 166 -0.35 9.82 11.89
N ILE A 167 -1.23 8.87 12.22
CA ILE A 167 -2.07 8.17 11.23
C ILE A 167 -3.03 9.18 10.57
N ALA A 168 -3.75 9.97 11.34
CA ALA A 168 -4.72 10.95 10.82
C ALA A 168 -4.09 12.04 9.97
N SER A 169 -2.82 12.39 10.24
CA SER A 169 -2.09 13.38 9.45
C SER A 169 -1.50 12.79 8.17
N GLY A 170 -1.06 11.53 8.19
CA GLY A 170 -0.32 10.93 7.07
C GLY A 170 -1.17 10.12 6.10
N VAL A 171 -2.30 9.58 6.55
CA VAL A 171 -3.17 8.74 5.72
C VAL A 171 -4.48 9.47 5.43
N ASP A 172 -4.70 9.81 4.16
CA ASP A 172 -5.90 10.53 3.73
C ASP A 172 -7.05 9.57 3.44
N ILE A 173 -6.76 8.43 2.83
CA ILE A 173 -7.78 7.49 2.32
C ILE A 173 -7.42 6.06 2.74
N LEU A 174 -8.42 5.35 3.21
CA LEU A 174 -8.37 3.90 3.42
C LEU A 174 -9.26 3.21 2.38
N VAL A 175 -8.67 2.30 1.62
CA VAL A 175 -9.39 1.47 0.65
C VAL A 175 -9.42 0.04 1.17
N HIS A 176 -10.58 -0.57 1.28
CA HIS A 176 -10.71 -1.96 1.70
C HIS A 176 -11.22 -2.84 0.55
N LEU A 177 -10.46 -3.89 0.23
CA LEU A 177 -10.82 -4.89 -0.76
C LEU A 177 -11.46 -6.09 -0.07
N GLY A 178 -12.74 -6.33 -0.35
CA GLY A 178 -13.49 -7.49 0.11
C GLY A 178 -13.68 -8.51 -1.02
N LEU A 179 -13.48 -9.80 -0.72
CA LEU A 179 -13.91 -10.87 -1.60
C LEU A 179 -15.38 -11.16 -1.27
N SER A 180 -16.30 -10.82 -2.18
CA SER A 180 -17.71 -11.22 -2.09
C SER A 180 -17.87 -12.57 -2.79
N LEU A 181 -18.04 -13.64 -2.01
CA LEU A 181 -18.48 -14.93 -2.54
C LEU A 181 -20.01 -14.91 -2.54
N ILE A 182 -20.61 -14.76 -3.71
CA ILE A 182 -22.03 -15.04 -3.88
C ILE A 182 -22.16 -16.56 -4.01
N HIS A 183 -22.48 -17.25 -2.92
CA HIS A 183 -22.96 -18.63 -2.97
C HIS A 183 -24.40 -18.62 -3.50
N ILE A 184 -24.56 -18.89 -4.78
CA ILE A 184 -25.85 -19.35 -5.30
C ILE A 184 -25.93 -20.83 -4.94
N SER A 185 -26.54 -21.15 -3.80
CA SER A 185 -26.98 -22.51 -3.53
C SER A 185 -28.21 -22.75 -4.38
N GLU A 186 -28.09 -23.56 -5.44
CA GLU A 186 -29.30 -24.14 -6.06
C GLU A 186 -30.05 -24.93 -4.99
N PRO A 187 -31.39 -24.72 -4.84
CA PRO A 187 -32.16 -25.56 -3.96
C PRO A 187 -32.17 -26.98 -4.55
N THR A 188 -31.54 -27.91 -3.84
CA THR A 188 -31.70 -29.33 -4.13
C THR A 188 -33.19 -29.64 -4.05
N ARG A 189 -33.80 -29.91 -5.20
CA ARG A 189 -35.17 -30.45 -5.25
C ARG A 189 -35.16 -31.85 -4.63
N PRO A 190 -36.18 -32.19 -3.84
CA PRO A 190 -36.35 -33.54 -3.28
C PRO A 190 -36.61 -34.58 -4.36
#